data_3120670f48f895b842344af18c9da00f
#
_entry.id   3120670f48f895b842344af18c9da00f
#
_cell.length_a   1.000
_cell.length_b   1.000
_cell.length_c   1.000
_cell.angle_alpha   90.00
_cell.angle_beta   90.00
_cell.angle_gamma   90.00
#
_symmetry.space_group_name_H-M   'P 1'
#
loop_
_entity.id
_entity.type
_entity.pdbx_description
1 polymer ?
#
loop_
_entity_poly.entity_id
_entity_poly.type
_entity_poly.pdbx_seq_one_letter_code
_entity_poly.pdbx_strand_id
1 'polypeptide(L)'
;MLTFTSPTVLGLARQQARTFFSRRWMSLWSEVKEIASRKKVTIQNLRSLKQKGTPITTLTAYGYPSGVRCERADIDITFVGDSLAQVALGYDATTRLTLDEMIYHVRAVARGSHSSFLLADMPFGTYHASVEDAIRPAVRLVREGGAEGVKLEGRQEVAPIIKALTSIEIPAMAQVGLLPQRYAALSGYRVQGKNVASAIELLQAVNECQQLYIPTIGIGAGPGCDGHVLVQDDALDICSGHKAKFVQKFAEIGSTATEGANAFAKAVRERSFPSLDAKSYGMDSEEWVKFAQHEHIQAVRGCHSE
;
A
#
# COMPACT_ATOMS: atom_id res chain seq x y z
N MET A 1 0.72 -66.37 15.94
CA MET A 1 1.99 -65.88 16.53
C MET A 1 2.93 -65.47 15.41
N LEU A 2 2.88 -64.26 15.01
CA LEU A 2 3.81 -63.68 14.03
C LEU A 2 3.99 -62.21 14.42
N THR A 3 5.11 -61.91 15.04
CA THR A 3 5.58 -60.60 15.41
C THR A 3 6.26 -59.94 14.21
N PHE A 4 5.76 -58.78 13.75
CA PHE A 4 6.49 -57.88 12.87
C PHE A 4 6.78 -56.60 13.61
N THR A 5 7.98 -56.50 14.15
CA THR A 5 8.57 -55.25 14.58
C THR A 5 9.55 -54.78 13.48
N SER A 6 9.16 -53.83 12.70
CA SER A 6 10.06 -53.13 11.77
C SER A 6 10.26 -51.67 12.27
N PRO A 7 11.50 -51.25 12.56
CA PRO A 7 11.80 -49.93 13.05
C PRO A 7 11.58 -48.79 12.00
N THR A 8 11.35 -49.17 10.74
CA THR A 8 11.30 -48.26 9.60
C THR A 8 9.97 -47.48 9.49
N VAL A 9 8.87 -48.03 10.01
CA VAL A 9 7.55 -47.37 9.90
C VAL A 9 7.37 -46.25 10.92
N LEU A 10 7.97 -46.35 12.10
CA LEU A 10 7.93 -45.30 13.13
C LEU A 10 8.80 -44.08 12.77
N GLY A 11 9.86 -44.27 11.98
CA GLY A 11 10.73 -43.18 11.51
C GLY A 11 10.04 -42.29 10.48
N LEU A 12 9.31 -42.86 9.54
CA LEU A 12 8.60 -42.13 8.49
C LEU A 12 7.39 -41.33 9.03
N ALA A 13 6.65 -41.91 9.99
CA ALA A 13 5.53 -41.23 10.61
C ALA A 13 5.98 -40.01 11.47
N ARG A 14 7.13 -40.11 12.15
CA ARG A 14 7.71 -38.96 12.89
C ARG A 14 8.30 -37.87 12.00
N GLN A 15 8.82 -38.21 10.84
CA GLN A 15 9.39 -37.28 9.89
C GLN A 15 8.29 -36.53 9.12
N GLN A 16 7.19 -37.19 8.76
CA GLN A 16 6.01 -36.54 8.16
C GLN A 16 5.24 -35.67 9.16
N ALA A 17 5.14 -36.07 10.43
CA ALA A 17 4.51 -35.24 11.46
C ALA A 17 5.32 -33.96 11.75
N ARG A 18 6.66 -33.97 11.70
CA ARG A 18 7.49 -32.78 11.90
C ARG A 18 7.43 -31.81 10.71
N THR A 19 7.30 -32.28 9.48
CA THR A 19 7.15 -31.43 8.29
C THR A 19 5.74 -30.81 8.17
N PHE A 20 4.72 -31.44 8.71
CA PHE A 20 3.35 -30.90 8.69
C PHE A 20 3.11 -29.80 9.74
N PHE A 21 3.75 -29.90 10.91
CA PHE A 21 3.58 -28.90 11.99
C PHE A 21 4.35 -27.59 11.76
N SER A 22 5.45 -27.62 11.01
CA SER A 22 6.25 -26.41 10.76
C SER A 22 5.69 -25.50 9.65
N ARG A 23 4.84 -26.03 8.76
CA ARG A 23 4.29 -25.24 7.64
C ARG A 23 3.03 -24.45 7.96
N ARG A 24 2.36 -24.70 9.08
CA ARG A 24 1.02 -24.14 9.34
C ARG A 24 1.00 -22.82 10.13
N TRP A 25 2.12 -22.40 10.72
CA TRP A 25 2.22 -21.14 11.51
C TRP A 25 3.08 -20.05 10.87
N MET A 26 3.63 -20.26 9.65
CA MET A 26 4.50 -19.34 8.94
C MET A 26 3.93 -18.83 7.62
N SER A 27 2.62 -18.81 7.45
CA SER A 27 2.00 -18.60 6.14
C SER A 27 2.13 -17.18 5.58
N LEU A 28 2.37 -16.15 6.41
CA LEU A 28 2.50 -14.76 5.93
C LEU A 28 3.95 -14.35 5.66
N TRP A 29 4.94 -14.90 6.37
CA TRP A 29 6.35 -14.50 6.22
C TRP A 29 7.10 -15.25 5.11
N SER A 30 6.68 -16.48 4.78
CA SER A 30 7.28 -17.25 3.68
C SER A 30 6.90 -16.73 2.30
N GLU A 31 5.66 -16.28 2.13
CA GLU A 31 5.19 -15.68 0.87
C GLU A 31 5.94 -14.39 0.51
N VAL A 32 6.33 -13.59 1.50
CA VAL A 32 7.06 -12.33 1.28
C VAL A 32 8.50 -12.57 0.79
N LYS A 33 9.14 -13.67 1.20
CA LYS A 33 10.48 -14.03 0.71
C LYS A 33 10.50 -14.55 -0.72
N GLU A 34 9.41 -15.19 -1.17
CA GLU A 34 9.31 -15.69 -2.56
C GLU A 34 9.01 -14.57 -3.58
N ILE A 35 8.47 -13.43 -3.14
CA ILE A 35 8.10 -12.31 -4.02
C ILE A 35 9.34 -11.51 -4.47
N ALA A 36 10.43 -11.52 -3.74
CA ALA A 36 11.63 -10.71 -4.01
C ALA A 36 12.57 -11.32 -5.06
N SER A 37 12.07 -11.68 -6.26
CA SER A 37 12.93 -12.07 -7.39
C SER A 37 13.33 -10.89 -8.29
N ARG A 38 12.62 -9.75 -8.18
CA ARG A 38 12.89 -8.54 -8.97
C ARG A 38 14.03 -7.74 -8.37
N LYS A 39 14.91 -7.22 -9.22
CA LYS A 39 15.94 -6.26 -8.80
C LYS A 39 15.31 -4.95 -8.36
N LYS A 40 15.90 -4.33 -7.34
CA LYS A 40 15.51 -3.02 -6.83
C LYS A 40 15.52 -1.96 -7.94
N VAL A 41 14.40 -1.23 -8.06
CA VAL A 41 14.30 -0.07 -8.96
C VAL A 41 15.01 1.11 -8.31
N THR A 42 15.95 1.69 -9.04
CA THR A 42 16.75 2.85 -8.61
C THR A 42 16.47 4.05 -9.51
N ILE A 43 16.93 5.23 -9.11
CA ILE A 43 16.87 6.44 -9.96
C ILE A 43 17.51 6.20 -11.33
N GLN A 44 18.60 5.43 -11.40
CA GLN A 44 19.24 5.11 -12.66
C GLN A 44 18.34 4.22 -13.54
N ASN A 45 17.60 3.27 -12.94
CA ASN A 45 16.63 2.47 -13.70
C ASN A 45 15.51 3.36 -14.26
N LEU A 46 14.96 4.28 -13.46
CA LEU A 46 13.92 5.21 -13.93
C LEU A 46 14.40 6.10 -15.07
N ARG A 47 15.64 6.61 -15.00
CA ARG A 47 16.29 7.34 -16.11
C ARG A 47 16.46 6.47 -17.36
N SER A 48 16.85 5.22 -17.18
CA SER A 48 17.00 4.27 -18.29
C SER A 48 15.66 3.96 -18.96
N LEU A 49 14.56 3.80 -18.18
CA LEU A 49 13.22 3.62 -18.74
C LEU A 49 12.83 4.82 -19.62
N LYS A 50 13.02 6.06 -19.13
CA LYS A 50 12.80 7.27 -19.92
C LYS A 50 13.60 7.27 -21.21
N GLN A 51 14.90 7.00 -21.15
CA GLN A 51 15.77 6.97 -22.35
C GLN A 51 15.33 5.94 -23.38
N LYS A 52 14.77 4.82 -22.93
CA LYS A 52 14.26 3.75 -23.80
C LYS A 52 12.84 4.01 -24.29
N GLY A 53 12.18 5.08 -23.84
CA GLY A 53 10.77 5.33 -24.12
C GLY A 53 9.83 4.30 -23.50
N THR A 54 10.26 3.60 -22.45
CA THR A 54 9.43 2.63 -21.72
C THR A 54 8.66 3.37 -20.61
N PRO A 55 7.33 3.35 -20.63
CA PRO A 55 6.52 4.09 -19.65
C PRO A 55 6.77 3.59 -18.22
N ILE A 56 6.95 4.53 -17.29
CA ILE A 56 7.14 4.27 -15.86
C ILE A 56 5.78 4.10 -15.19
N THR A 57 5.61 2.99 -14.50
CA THR A 57 4.39 2.71 -13.74
C THR A 57 4.50 3.25 -12.32
N THR A 58 3.48 4.00 -11.88
CA THR A 58 3.41 4.50 -10.51
C THR A 58 2.02 4.22 -9.93
N LEU A 59 1.97 3.65 -8.73
CA LEU A 59 0.71 3.39 -8.03
C LEU A 59 0.83 3.81 -6.58
N THR A 60 -0.23 4.43 -6.02
CA THR A 60 -0.18 4.82 -4.61
C THR A 60 -0.36 3.61 -3.70
N ALA A 61 0.18 3.71 -2.48
CA ALA A 61 -0.01 2.74 -1.41
C ALA A 61 -0.05 3.45 -0.06
N TYR A 62 -0.73 2.85 0.93
CA TYR A 62 -0.87 3.45 2.26
C TYR A 62 -0.77 2.43 3.41
N GLY A 63 -0.47 1.18 3.11
CA GLY A 63 -0.31 0.13 4.12
C GLY A 63 0.39 -1.10 3.58
N TYR A 64 0.70 -2.05 4.45
CA TYR A 64 1.38 -3.28 4.08
C TYR A 64 0.68 -4.03 2.91
N PRO A 65 -0.65 -4.28 2.94
CA PRO A 65 -1.29 -5.00 1.84
C PRO A 65 -1.26 -4.24 0.51
N SER A 66 -1.36 -2.91 0.53
CA SER A 66 -1.27 -2.09 -0.68
C SER A 66 0.15 -2.05 -1.23
N GLY A 67 1.17 -2.03 -0.37
CA GLY A 67 2.58 -2.19 -0.75
C GLY A 67 2.85 -3.56 -1.40
N VAL A 68 2.35 -4.64 -0.81
CA VAL A 68 2.46 -5.99 -1.40
C VAL A 68 1.80 -6.07 -2.78
N ARG A 69 0.67 -5.40 -2.99
CA ARG A 69 0.05 -5.34 -4.33
C ARG A 69 0.94 -4.66 -5.35
N CYS A 70 1.55 -3.52 -5.00
CA CYS A 70 2.52 -2.84 -5.86
C CYS A 70 3.71 -3.73 -6.19
N GLU A 71 4.25 -4.43 -5.19
CA GLU A 71 5.38 -5.36 -5.37
C GLU A 71 5.03 -6.50 -6.34
N ARG A 72 3.87 -7.16 -6.15
CA ARG A 72 3.40 -8.26 -6.99
C ARG A 72 3.01 -7.85 -8.41
N ALA A 73 2.65 -6.59 -8.59
CA ALA A 73 2.29 -6.02 -9.89
C ALA A 73 3.50 -5.40 -10.62
N ASP A 74 4.72 -5.60 -10.12
CA ASP A 74 5.96 -5.06 -10.69
C ASP A 74 5.94 -3.55 -10.93
N ILE A 75 5.24 -2.79 -10.08
CA ILE A 75 5.17 -1.33 -10.16
C ILE A 75 6.56 -0.72 -9.97
N ASP A 76 6.94 0.23 -10.82
CA ASP A 76 8.28 0.85 -10.76
C ASP A 76 8.42 1.81 -9.59
N ILE A 77 7.40 2.62 -9.32
CA ILE A 77 7.37 3.55 -8.19
C ILE A 77 6.16 3.24 -7.31
N THR A 78 6.40 2.77 -6.09
CA THR A 78 5.36 2.71 -5.06
C THR A 78 5.31 4.05 -4.35
N PHE A 79 4.18 4.72 -4.41
CA PHE A 79 4.05 6.09 -3.95
C PHE A 79 3.13 6.19 -2.72
N VAL A 80 3.67 6.65 -1.60
CA VAL A 80 2.86 6.96 -0.42
C VAL A 80 2.44 8.42 -0.52
N GLY A 81 1.28 8.64 -1.16
CA GLY A 81 0.72 9.96 -1.41
C GLY A 81 -0.11 10.47 -0.24
N ASP A 82 -0.18 11.80 -0.07
CA ASP A 82 -1.00 12.44 0.96
C ASP A 82 -2.52 12.23 0.76
N SER A 83 -2.93 11.73 -0.42
CA SER A 83 -4.28 11.21 -0.67
C SER A 83 -4.72 10.14 0.32
N LEU A 84 -3.78 9.47 1.01
CA LEU A 84 -4.08 8.53 2.10
C LEU A 84 -4.90 9.18 3.22
N ALA A 85 -4.78 10.50 3.41
CA ALA A 85 -5.62 11.26 4.34
C ALA A 85 -7.11 11.03 4.07
N GLN A 86 -7.49 10.98 2.79
CA GLN A 86 -8.87 10.81 2.38
C GLN A 86 -9.25 9.33 2.24
N VAL A 87 -8.45 8.53 1.52
CA VAL A 87 -8.82 7.14 1.19
C VAL A 87 -8.55 6.15 2.31
N ALA A 88 -7.62 6.43 3.23
CA ALA A 88 -7.26 5.53 4.32
C ALA A 88 -7.69 6.04 5.69
N LEU A 89 -7.61 7.36 5.93
CA LEU A 89 -7.92 7.97 7.23
C LEU A 89 -9.30 8.65 7.27
N GLY A 90 -9.97 8.83 6.13
CA GLY A 90 -11.30 9.45 6.05
C GLY A 90 -11.31 10.95 6.36
N TYR A 91 -10.17 11.64 6.25
CA TYR A 91 -10.11 13.09 6.39
C TYR A 91 -10.78 13.77 5.18
N ASP A 92 -11.29 14.96 5.39
CA ASP A 92 -11.92 15.77 4.35
C ASP A 92 -10.90 16.45 3.41
N ALA A 93 -9.63 16.58 3.85
CA ALA A 93 -8.57 17.22 3.08
C ALA A 93 -7.20 16.58 3.37
N THR A 94 -6.31 16.60 2.36
CA THR A 94 -4.93 16.11 2.49
C THR A 94 -4.10 16.95 3.46
N THR A 95 -4.46 18.23 3.66
CA THR A 95 -3.78 19.16 4.57
C THR A 95 -3.89 18.80 6.05
N ARG A 96 -4.77 17.84 6.41
CA ARG A 96 -4.88 17.36 7.80
C ARG A 96 -3.84 16.30 8.16
N LEU A 97 -3.20 15.72 7.17
CA LEU A 97 -2.22 14.66 7.38
C LEU A 97 -0.98 15.21 8.09
N THR A 98 -0.64 14.62 9.22
CA THR A 98 0.58 14.94 9.96
C THR A 98 1.78 14.19 9.40
N LEU A 99 3.00 14.68 9.70
CA LEU A 99 4.24 14.00 9.34
C LEU A 99 4.35 12.62 10.01
N ASP A 100 3.92 12.49 11.25
CA ASP A 100 4.02 11.22 11.99
C ASP A 100 3.08 10.16 11.42
N GLU A 101 1.87 10.52 11.02
CA GLU A 101 0.95 9.64 10.29
C GLU A 101 1.55 9.21 8.95
N MET A 102 2.10 10.16 8.19
CA MET A 102 2.75 9.83 6.92
C MET A 102 3.91 8.84 7.14
N ILE A 103 4.79 9.08 8.12
CA ILE A 103 5.90 8.16 8.46
C ILE A 103 5.37 6.77 8.83
N TYR A 104 4.28 6.70 9.62
CA TYR A 104 3.64 5.43 9.97
C TYR A 104 3.23 4.64 8.72
N HIS A 105 2.55 5.31 7.79
CA HIS A 105 2.10 4.71 6.54
C HIS A 105 3.26 4.30 5.62
N VAL A 106 4.28 5.15 5.47
CA VAL A 106 5.49 4.84 4.70
C VAL A 106 6.18 3.59 5.23
N ARG A 107 6.35 3.47 6.56
CA ARG A 107 6.90 2.27 7.22
C ARG A 107 6.08 1.01 6.95
N ALA A 108 4.76 1.13 6.91
CA ALA A 108 3.87 0.00 6.62
C ALA A 108 4.02 -0.45 5.17
N VAL A 109 4.08 0.49 4.23
CA VAL A 109 4.28 0.21 2.79
C VAL A 109 5.67 -0.37 2.53
N ALA A 110 6.73 0.20 3.14
CA ALA A 110 8.11 -0.26 3.00
C ALA A 110 8.30 -1.75 3.34
N ARG A 111 7.52 -2.27 4.32
CA ARG A 111 7.54 -3.71 4.65
C ARG A 111 6.89 -4.60 3.59
N GLY A 112 6.07 -4.04 2.71
CA GLY A 112 5.37 -4.78 1.66
C GLY A 112 5.90 -4.54 0.25
N SER A 113 6.73 -3.52 0.05
CA SER A 113 7.26 -3.11 -1.26
C SER A 113 8.78 -2.97 -1.15
N HIS A 114 9.50 -3.94 -1.69
CA HIS A 114 10.96 -4.04 -1.58
C HIS A 114 11.69 -3.67 -2.86
N SER A 115 11.11 -4.01 -4.01
CA SER A 115 11.73 -3.84 -5.33
C SER A 115 11.39 -2.50 -5.98
N SER A 116 10.20 -1.95 -5.76
CA SER A 116 9.79 -0.65 -6.30
C SER A 116 10.59 0.49 -5.66
N PHE A 117 10.81 1.59 -6.39
CA PHE A 117 11.32 2.83 -5.79
C PHE A 117 10.25 3.43 -4.87
N LEU A 118 10.54 3.57 -3.59
CA LEU A 118 9.58 4.05 -2.60
C LEU A 118 9.63 5.58 -2.49
N LEU A 119 8.58 6.23 -2.97
CA LEU A 119 8.40 7.68 -2.93
C LEU A 119 7.37 8.05 -1.85
N ALA A 120 7.58 9.14 -1.12
CA ALA A 120 6.64 9.64 -0.12
C ALA A 120 6.34 11.12 -0.31
N ASP A 121 5.08 11.53 -0.11
CA ASP A 121 4.73 12.96 -0.04
C ASP A 121 5.28 13.61 1.22
N MET A 122 5.71 14.85 1.09
CA MET A 122 5.89 15.74 2.22
C MET A 122 4.53 16.36 2.57
N PRO A 123 3.97 16.12 3.77
CA PRO A 123 2.68 16.68 4.16
C PRO A 123 2.66 18.19 4.17
N PHE A 124 1.47 18.76 3.97
CA PHE A 124 1.25 20.21 4.07
C PHE A 124 1.82 20.77 5.39
N GLY A 125 2.47 21.93 5.29
CA GLY A 125 3.07 22.60 6.45
C GLY A 125 4.50 22.17 6.77
N THR A 126 5.01 21.06 6.20
CA THR A 126 6.33 20.51 6.53
C THR A 126 7.49 21.16 5.72
N TYR A 127 7.18 21.94 4.68
CA TYR A 127 8.21 22.52 3.79
C TYR A 127 7.91 23.96 3.36
N HIS A 128 6.99 24.64 4.04
CA HIS A 128 6.54 25.97 3.62
C HIS A 128 7.25 27.13 4.34
N ALA A 129 7.87 26.86 5.49
CA ALA A 129 8.43 27.93 6.33
C ALA A 129 9.82 28.36 5.87
N SER A 130 10.73 27.42 5.62
CA SER A 130 12.08 27.68 5.12
C SER A 130 12.66 26.44 4.43
N VAL A 131 13.81 26.60 3.75
CA VAL A 131 14.56 25.48 3.16
C VAL A 131 15.06 24.53 4.23
N GLU A 132 15.57 25.09 5.34
CA GLU A 132 16.11 24.32 6.48
C GLU A 132 15.01 23.51 7.16
N ASP A 133 13.82 24.08 7.31
CA ASP A 133 12.67 23.38 7.89
C ASP A 133 12.16 22.24 7.00
N ALA A 134 12.31 22.34 5.68
CA ALA A 134 11.95 21.27 4.76
C ALA A 134 12.89 20.04 4.84
N ILE A 135 14.17 20.26 5.18
CA ILE A 135 15.15 19.18 5.24
C ILE A 135 14.82 18.17 6.35
N ARG A 136 14.44 18.63 7.54
CA ARG A 136 14.17 17.75 8.69
C ARG A 136 13.05 16.74 8.44
N PRO A 137 11.86 17.13 7.97
CA PRO A 137 10.79 16.20 7.61
C PRO A 137 11.20 15.22 6.51
N ALA A 138 11.92 15.66 5.48
CA ALA A 138 12.42 14.80 4.42
C ALA A 138 13.39 13.73 4.97
N VAL A 139 14.34 14.12 5.83
CA VAL A 139 15.25 13.19 6.51
C VAL A 139 14.48 12.19 7.38
N ARG A 140 13.42 12.62 8.08
CA ARG A 140 12.57 11.74 8.86
C ARG A 140 11.84 10.73 7.98
N LEU A 141 11.27 11.15 6.86
CA LEU A 141 10.60 10.25 5.90
C LEU A 141 11.57 9.17 5.38
N VAL A 142 12.81 9.55 5.08
CA VAL A 142 13.85 8.60 4.63
C VAL A 142 14.29 7.69 5.77
N ARG A 143 14.73 8.25 6.89
CA ARG A 143 15.37 7.50 7.99
C ARG A 143 14.38 6.68 8.81
N GLU A 144 13.23 7.26 9.14
CA GLU A 144 12.23 6.62 9.99
C GLU A 144 11.17 5.89 9.16
N GLY A 145 10.80 6.44 8.00
CA GLY A 145 9.80 5.87 7.10
C GLY A 145 10.34 4.78 6.18
N GLY A 146 11.59 4.91 5.76
CA GLY A 146 12.21 4.07 4.75
C GLY A 146 11.93 4.53 3.31
N ALA A 147 11.48 5.78 3.11
CA ALA A 147 11.34 6.36 1.77
C ALA A 147 12.70 6.53 1.10
N GLU A 148 12.74 6.40 -0.22
CA GLU A 148 13.96 6.59 -1.04
C GLU A 148 13.96 7.93 -1.74
N GLY A 149 12.83 8.62 -1.75
CA GLY A 149 12.68 9.97 -2.27
C GLY A 149 11.44 10.62 -1.69
N VAL A 150 11.33 11.93 -1.87
CA VAL A 150 10.18 12.70 -1.40
C VAL A 150 9.52 13.47 -2.52
N LYS A 151 8.21 13.76 -2.39
CA LYS A 151 7.49 14.62 -3.32
C LYS A 151 6.99 15.87 -2.61
N LEU A 152 7.06 17.02 -3.32
CA LEU A 152 6.59 18.31 -2.88
C LEU A 152 5.65 18.90 -3.93
N GLU A 153 4.68 19.69 -3.49
CA GLU A 153 3.80 20.44 -4.37
C GLU A 153 4.28 21.89 -4.51
N GLY A 154 4.47 22.36 -5.73
CA GLY A 154 4.84 23.73 -6.00
C GLY A 154 5.51 23.90 -7.35
N ARG A 155 5.77 25.15 -7.71
CA ARG A 155 6.46 25.56 -8.93
C ARG A 155 7.86 26.07 -8.58
N GLN A 156 8.20 27.29 -9.01
CA GLN A 156 9.50 27.92 -8.76
C GLN A 156 9.81 28.11 -7.27
N GLU A 157 8.79 28.30 -6.45
CA GLU A 157 8.93 28.50 -4.99
C GLU A 157 9.52 27.28 -4.26
N VAL A 158 9.35 26.07 -4.79
CA VAL A 158 9.94 24.86 -4.18
C VAL A 158 11.31 24.50 -4.77
N ALA A 159 11.76 25.16 -5.83
CA ALA A 159 13.04 24.86 -6.46
C ALA A 159 14.25 24.97 -5.50
N PRO A 160 14.34 25.98 -4.61
CA PRO A 160 15.42 26.05 -3.61
C PRO A 160 15.42 24.85 -2.66
N ILE A 161 14.22 24.37 -2.27
CA ILE A 161 14.06 23.22 -1.39
C ILE A 161 14.54 21.94 -2.11
N ILE A 162 14.11 21.74 -3.36
CA ILE A 162 14.54 20.60 -4.18
C ILE A 162 16.06 20.58 -4.34
N LYS A 163 16.65 21.74 -4.61
CA LYS A 163 18.11 21.89 -4.71
C LYS A 163 18.81 21.50 -3.39
N ALA A 164 18.28 21.92 -2.25
CA ALA A 164 18.85 21.60 -0.94
C ALA A 164 18.72 20.09 -0.64
N LEU A 165 17.55 19.48 -0.90
CA LEU A 165 17.33 18.06 -0.71
C LEU A 165 18.24 17.20 -1.60
N THR A 166 18.37 17.57 -2.88
CA THR A 166 19.24 16.83 -3.81
C THR A 166 20.73 17.01 -3.51
N SER A 167 21.13 18.13 -2.90
CA SER A 167 22.51 18.37 -2.48
C SER A 167 22.93 17.47 -1.29
N ILE A 168 21.97 16.97 -0.53
CA ILE A 168 22.19 15.97 0.53
C ILE A 168 21.76 14.56 0.11
N GLU A 169 21.68 14.32 -1.21
CA GLU A 169 21.40 13.02 -1.82
C GLU A 169 19.99 12.45 -1.56
N ILE A 170 19.02 13.28 -1.20
CA ILE A 170 17.62 12.88 -1.14
C ILE A 170 16.95 13.18 -2.49
N PRO A 171 16.54 12.16 -3.26
CA PRO A 171 15.78 12.35 -4.49
C PRO A 171 14.47 13.09 -4.22
N ALA A 172 14.17 14.10 -5.02
CA ALA A 172 12.97 14.90 -4.86
C ALA A 172 12.18 14.99 -6.18
N MET A 173 10.85 14.86 -6.08
CA MET A 173 9.88 15.03 -7.15
C MET A 173 9.08 16.31 -6.91
N ALA A 174 8.95 17.16 -7.93
CA ALA A 174 8.06 18.32 -7.89
C ALA A 174 6.71 17.97 -8.54
N GLN A 175 5.61 18.31 -7.90
CA GLN A 175 4.29 18.29 -8.52
C GLN A 175 3.94 19.70 -9.00
N VAL A 176 3.55 19.83 -10.26
CA VAL A 176 3.06 21.06 -10.89
C VAL A 176 1.63 20.86 -11.40
N GLY A 177 0.93 21.93 -11.68
CA GLY A 177 -0.46 21.87 -12.17
C GLY A 177 -1.47 21.94 -11.05
N LEU A 178 -2.32 20.94 -10.93
CA LEU A 178 -3.24 20.81 -9.80
C LEU A 178 -2.44 20.40 -8.55
N LEU A 179 -2.56 21.22 -7.52
CA LEU A 179 -1.89 21.06 -6.24
C LEU A 179 -2.93 20.79 -5.14
N PRO A 180 -3.21 19.54 -4.77
CA PRO A 180 -4.20 19.19 -3.76
C PRO A 180 -4.03 19.89 -2.41
N GLN A 181 -2.80 20.08 -1.97
CA GLN A 181 -2.50 20.80 -0.73
C GLN A 181 -2.91 22.28 -0.77
N ARG A 182 -3.10 22.85 -1.97
CA ARG A 182 -3.53 24.25 -2.17
C ARG A 182 -5.01 24.40 -2.49
N TYR A 183 -5.83 23.37 -2.25
CA TYR A 183 -7.24 23.35 -2.63
C TYR A 183 -8.02 24.56 -2.10
N ALA A 184 -7.71 25.04 -0.89
CA ALA A 184 -8.36 26.21 -0.30
C ALA A 184 -8.04 27.50 -1.09
N ALA A 185 -6.78 27.72 -1.45
CA ALA A 185 -6.34 28.86 -2.24
C ALA A 185 -6.86 28.80 -3.69
N LEU A 186 -7.01 27.59 -4.24
CA LEU A 186 -7.51 27.36 -5.60
C LEU A 186 -9.05 27.28 -5.68
N SER A 187 -9.76 27.48 -4.57
CA SER A 187 -11.23 27.36 -4.48
C SER A 187 -11.71 25.96 -4.94
N GLY A 188 -11.03 24.93 -4.50
CA GLY A 188 -11.33 23.50 -4.78
C GLY A 188 -10.36 22.85 -5.76
N TYR A 189 -10.63 21.57 -6.07
CA TYR A 189 -9.84 20.78 -7.03
C TYR A 189 -10.18 21.19 -8.47
N ARG A 190 -9.57 22.26 -8.96
CA ARG A 190 -9.82 22.80 -10.30
C ARG A 190 -8.72 22.38 -11.26
N VAL A 191 -9.11 21.80 -12.39
CA VAL A 191 -8.18 21.46 -13.49
C VAL A 191 -7.47 22.73 -13.95
N GLN A 192 -6.13 22.69 -13.96
CA GLN A 192 -5.26 23.76 -14.44
C GLN A 192 -5.01 23.64 -15.95
N GLY A 193 -4.48 24.66 -16.59
CA GLY A 193 -4.15 24.62 -18.02
C GLY A 193 -5.36 24.66 -18.98
N LYS A 194 -6.53 25.14 -18.53
CA LYS A 194 -7.74 25.24 -19.39
C LYS A 194 -7.77 26.43 -20.34
N ASN A 195 -6.87 27.38 -20.19
CA ASN A 195 -6.71 28.51 -21.10
C ASN A 195 -5.24 28.65 -21.51
N VAL A 196 -4.98 29.41 -22.57
CA VAL A 196 -3.64 29.54 -23.16
C VAL A 196 -2.61 30.03 -22.15
N ALA A 197 -2.93 31.04 -21.36
CA ALA A 197 -1.99 31.58 -20.37
C ALA A 197 -1.59 30.56 -19.32
N SER A 198 -2.56 29.86 -18.68
CA SER A 198 -2.28 28.85 -17.68
C SER A 198 -1.64 27.60 -18.27
N ALA A 199 -1.90 27.28 -19.55
CA ALA A 199 -1.23 26.18 -20.24
C ALA A 199 0.25 26.52 -20.52
N ILE A 200 0.55 27.74 -20.92
CA ILE A 200 1.94 28.20 -21.14
C ILE A 200 2.73 28.18 -19.83
N GLU A 201 2.15 28.67 -18.73
CA GLU A 201 2.80 28.60 -17.40
C GLU A 201 3.11 27.16 -16.99
N LEU A 202 2.19 26.22 -17.22
CA LEU A 202 2.43 24.80 -16.94
C LEU A 202 3.54 24.22 -17.83
N LEU A 203 3.53 24.54 -19.12
CA LEU A 203 4.56 24.09 -20.05
C LEU A 203 5.95 24.65 -19.69
N GLN A 204 6.03 25.91 -19.25
CA GLN A 204 7.28 26.49 -18.76
C GLN A 204 7.80 25.73 -17.55
N ALA A 205 6.95 25.49 -16.55
CA ALA A 205 7.33 24.74 -15.35
C ALA A 205 7.77 23.29 -15.68
N VAL A 206 7.10 22.63 -16.63
CA VAL A 206 7.48 21.28 -17.08
C VAL A 206 8.77 21.29 -17.89
N ASN A 207 8.96 22.26 -18.78
CA ASN A 207 10.16 22.38 -19.61
C ASN A 207 11.42 22.67 -18.76
N GLU A 208 11.30 23.48 -17.72
CA GLU A 208 12.38 23.67 -16.74
C GLU A 208 12.78 22.34 -16.10
N CYS A 209 11.81 21.47 -15.81
CA CYS A 209 12.06 20.12 -15.30
C CYS A 209 12.59 19.17 -16.39
N GLN A 210 12.11 19.25 -17.64
CA GLN A 210 12.56 18.38 -18.73
C GLN A 210 14.02 18.62 -19.14
N GLN A 211 14.51 19.85 -19.06
CA GLN A 211 15.92 20.19 -19.30
C GLN A 211 16.86 19.47 -18.33
N LEU A 212 16.35 18.96 -17.21
CA LEU A 212 17.12 18.22 -16.20
C LEU A 212 17.20 16.72 -16.47
N TYR A 213 16.75 16.20 -17.61
CA TYR A 213 16.74 14.77 -17.95
C TYR A 213 16.03 13.88 -16.90
N ILE A 214 15.10 14.45 -16.12
CA ILE A 214 14.30 13.72 -15.14
C ILE A 214 13.02 13.18 -15.77
N PRO A 215 12.49 12.02 -15.31
CA PRO A 215 11.21 11.50 -15.76
C PRO A 215 10.05 12.40 -15.37
N THR A 216 9.04 12.49 -16.25
CA THR A 216 7.76 13.13 -15.99
C THR A 216 6.68 12.09 -15.74
N ILE A 217 5.96 12.20 -14.62
CA ILE A 217 4.88 11.28 -14.25
C ILE A 217 3.55 12.04 -14.30
N GLY A 218 2.66 11.61 -15.19
CA GLY A 218 1.37 12.25 -15.41
C GLY A 218 0.28 11.74 -14.46
N ILE A 219 -0.58 12.63 -13.97
CA ILE A 219 -1.84 12.34 -13.31
C ILE A 219 -2.94 13.14 -13.99
N GLY A 220 -3.72 12.49 -14.83
CA GLY A 220 -4.72 13.17 -15.67
C GLY A 220 -4.14 14.17 -16.68
N ALA A 221 -2.86 14.05 -17.03
CA ALA A 221 -2.12 14.98 -17.88
C ALA A 221 -2.04 14.55 -19.36
N GLY A 222 -2.83 13.55 -19.76
CA GLY A 222 -2.77 12.97 -21.10
C GLY A 222 -1.56 12.01 -21.29
N PRO A 223 -1.38 11.43 -22.51
CA PRO A 223 -0.42 10.34 -22.73
C PRO A 223 1.03 10.77 -22.95
N GLY A 224 1.34 12.07 -22.94
CA GLY A 224 2.64 12.61 -23.33
C GLY A 224 3.72 12.59 -22.23
N CYS A 225 3.47 11.98 -21.06
CA CYS A 225 4.43 11.86 -19.97
C CYS A 225 5.26 10.58 -20.08
N ASP A 226 6.42 10.53 -19.42
CA ASP A 226 7.29 9.35 -19.37
C ASP A 226 6.69 8.21 -18.53
N GLY A 227 5.67 8.48 -17.73
CA GLY A 227 4.94 7.52 -16.93
C GLY A 227 3.64 8.08 -16.38
N HIS A 228 2.88 7.24 -15.67
CA HIS A 228 1.58 7.65 -15.12
C HIS A 228 1.37 7.12 -13.72
N VAL A 229 0.62 7.90 -12.91
CA VAL A 229 0.20 7.53 -11.56
C VAL A 229 -1.32 7.54 -11.43
N LEU A 230 -1.85 6.58 -10.67
CA LEU A 230 -3.21 6.61 -10.13
C LEU A 230 -3.19 6.35 -8.62
N VAL A 231 -4.21 6.86 -7.94
CA VAL A 231 -4.53 6.43 -6.58
C VAL A 231 -5.02 4.99 -6.66
N GLN A 232 -4.44 4.09 -5.86
CA GLN A 232 -4.75 2.65 -5.92
C GLN A 232 -6.23 2.38 -5.67
N ASP A 233 -6.84 3.10 -4.74
CA ASP A 233 -8.25 2.94 -4.41
C ASP A 233 -9.18 3.39 -5.54
N ASP A 234 -8.76 4.39 -6.31
CA ASP A 234 -9.49 4.79 -7.52
C ASP A 234 -9.33 3.75 -8.63
N ALA A 235 -8.11 3.28 -8.87
CA ALA A 235 -7.80 2.31 -9.92
C ALA A 235 -8.50 0.95 -9.69
N LEU A 236 -8.62 0.54 -8.42
CA LEU A 236 -9.21 -0.75 -8.02
C LEU A 236 -10.66 -0.62 -7.52
N ASP A 237 -11.24 0.57 -7.58
CA ASP A 237 -12.60 0.88 -7.11
C ASP A 237 -12.86 0.40 -5.67
N ILE A 238 -11.92 0.66 -4.77
CA ILE A 238 -12.03 0.24 -3.36
C ILE A 238 -12.96 1.19 -2.60
N CYS A 239 -12.80 2.52 -2.80
CA CYS A 239 -13.61 3.54 -2.16
C CYS A 239 -14.76 4.04 -3.04
N SER A 240 -15.93 4.22 -2.43
CA SER A 240 -17.15 4.75 -3.08
C SER A 240 -17.20 6.27 -3.02
N GLY A 241 -16.34 6.98 -3.71
CA GLY A 241 -16.34 8.45 -3.77
C GLY A 241 -16.52 9.01 -5.17
N HIS A 242 -16.60 10.35 -5.28
CA HIS A 242 -16.52 11.02 -6.57
C HIS A 242 -15.16 10.75 -7.20
N LYS A 243 -15.15 10.20 -8.42
CA LYS A 243 -13.92 9.93 -9.16
C LYS A 243 -13.69 11.00 -10.22
N ALA A 244 -12.44 11.44 -10.32
CA ALA A 244 -12.04 12.39 -11.34
C ALA A 244 -12.20 11.77 -12.74
N LYS A 245 -12.49 12.59 -13.76
CA LYS A 245 -12.76 12.15 -15.14
C LYS A 245 -11.63 11.31 -15.76
N PHE A 246 -10.38 11.51 -15.32
CA PHE A 246 -9.21 10.79 -15.84
C PHE A 246 -9.01 9.41 -15.20
N VAL A 247 -9.76 9.08 -14.14
CA VAL A 247 -9.64 7.79 -13.45
C VAL A 247 -10.28 6.71 -14.31
N GLN A 248 -9.47 5.73 -14.66
CA GLN A 248 -9.92 4.46 -15.23
C GLN A 248 -9.92 3.39 -14.16
N LYS A 249 -11.03 2.68 -14.02
CA LYS A 249 -11.12 1.51 -13.14
C LYS A 249 -10.54 0.29 -13.85
N PHE A 250 -9.75 -0.48 -13.12
CA PHE A 250 -9.18 -1.75 -13.57
C PHE A 250 -9.75 -2.95 -12.82
N ALA A 251 -10.48 -2.71 -11.72
CA ALA A 251 -11.19 -3.72 -10.92
C ALA A 251 -12.34 -3.06 -10.14
N GLU A 252 -13.21 -3.88 -9.52
CA GLU A 252 -14.34 -3.46 -8.67
C GLU A 252 -14.27 -4.14 -7.30
N ILE A 253 -13.18 -3.87 -6.57
CA ILE A 253 -12.90 -4.56 -5.30
C ILE A 253 -13.85 -4.11 -4.18
N GLY A 254 -14.27 -2.85 -4.16
CA GLY A 254 -15.13 -2.31 -3.10
C GLY A 254 -16.49 -3.00 -3.03
N SER A 255 -17.16 -3.20 -4.17
CA SER A 255 -18.44 -3.95 -4.23
C SER A 255 -18.25 -5.40 -3.79
N THR A 256 -17.26 -6.08 -4.36
CA THR A 256 -16.94 -7.48 -4.05
C THR A 256 -16.61 -7.67 -2.56
N ALA A 257 -15.86 -6.75 -1.97
CA ALA A 257 -15.55 -6.80 -0.54
C ALA A 257 -16.79 -6.59 0.33
N THR A 258 -17.68 -5.68 -0.06
CA THR A 258 -18.96 -5.43 0.63
C THR A 258 -19.89 -6.63 0.54
N GLU A 259 -20.01 -7.24 -0.63
CA GLU A 259 -20.79 -8.47 -0.83
C GLU A 259 -20.27 -9.61 0.03
N GLY A 260 -18.94 -9.79 0.08
CA GLY A 260 -18.31 -10.78 0.94
C GLY A 260 -18.59 -10.55 2.43
N ALA A 261 -18.52 -9.30 2.89
CA ALA A 261 -18.86 -8.95 4.27
C ALA A 261 -20.34 -9.21 4.59
N ASN A 262 -21.24 -8.90 3.66
CA ASN A 262 -22.68 -9.19 3.79
C ASN A 262 -22.96 -10.71 3.84
N ALA A 263 -22.30 -11.48 2.97
CA ALA A 263 -22.42 -12.92 2.96
C ALA A 263 -21.94 -13.55 4.29
N PHE A 264 -20.81 -13.06 4.82
CA PHE A 264 -20.33 -13.48 6.14
C PHE A 264 -21.35 -13.17 7.24
N ALA A 265 -21.85 -11.92 7.30
CA ALA A 265 -22.82 -11.52 8.30
C ALA A 265 -24.12 -12.36 8.23
N LYS A 266 -24.58 -12.68 7.02
CA LYS A 266 -25.74 -13.54 6.77
C LYS A 266 -25.47 -14.97 7.30
N ALA A 267 -24.34 -15.56 6.92
CA ALA A 267 -23.97 -16.92 7.32
C ALA A 267 -23.90 -17.08 8.87
N VAL A 268 -23.36 -16.05 9.56
CA VAL A 268 -23.32 -16.04 11.03
C VAL A 268 -24.74 -15.99 11.63
N ARG A 269 -25.62 -15.10 11.11
CA ARG A 269 -27.00 -14.98 11.60
C ARG A 269 -27.83 -16.24 11.36
N GLU A 270 -27.61 -16.90 10.23
CA GLU A 270 -28.27 -18.16 9.86
C GLU A 270 -27.62 -19.38 10.51
N ARG A 271 -26.58 -19.21 11.33
CA ARG A 271 -25.80 -20.30 11.97
C ARG A 271 -25.22 -21.31 10.99
N SER A 272 -24.99 -20.93 9.75
CA SER A 272 -24.32 -21.73 8.73
C SER A 272 -22.81 -21.57 8.76
N PHE A 273 -22.27 -20.61 9.54
CA PHE A 273 -20.86 -20.41 9.81
C PHE A 273 -20.61 -20.23 11.32
N PRO A 274 -19.60 -20.93 11.92
CA PRO A 274 -18.79 -21.99 11.31
C PRO A 274 -19.57 -23.28 11.13
N SER A 275 -19.29 -24.04 10.07
CA SER A 275 -19.81 -25.39 9.92
C SER A 275 -19.03 -26.36 10.82
N LEU A 276 -19.72 -27.31 11.44
CA LEU A 276 -19.10 -28.28 12.37
C LEU A 276 -18.05 -29.15 11.68
N ASP A 277 -18.28 -29.51 10.42
CA ASP A 277 -17.49 -30.54 9.75
C ASP A 277 -16.20 -30.02 9.07
N ALA A 278 -16.12 -28.73 8.71
CA ALA A 278 -15.03 -28.24 7.89
C ALA A 278 -14.28 -27.00 8.45
N LYS A 279 -14.85 -26.31 9.44
CA LYS A 279 -14.33 -25.02 9.91
C LYS A 279 -14.24 -24.90 11.43
N SER A 280 -14.39 -26.02 12.13
CA SER A 280 -14.24 -26.13 13.58
C SER A 280 -13.05 -27.03 13.92
N TYR A 281 -12.36 -26.71 14.99
CA TYR A 281 -11.34 -27.60 15.53
C TYR A 281 -12.02 -28.66 16.39
N GLY A 282 -11.83 -29.92 16.03
CA GLY A 282 -12.32 -31.05 16.83
C GLY A 282 -11.38 -31.35 18.00
N MET A 283 -11.91 -31.96 19.04
CA MET A 283 -11.15 -32.61 20.10
C MET A 283 -10.94 -34.09 19.71
N ASP A 284 -9.81 -34.65 20.12
CA ASP A 284 -9.58 -36.11 19.99
C ASP A 284 -10.74 -36.90 20.62
N SER A 285 -11.13 -38.02 20.00
CA SER A 285 -12.31 -38.76 20.41
C SER A 285 -12.23 -39.27 21.84
N GLU A 286 -11.02 -39.71 22.28
CA GLU A 286 -10.84 -40.20 23.65
C GLU A 286 -10.89 -39.05 24.67
N GLU A 287 -10.31 -37.90 24.32
CA GLU A 287 -10.36 -36.70 25.16
C GLU A 287 -11.77 -36.10 25.20
N TRP A 288 -12.53 -36.18 24.10
CA TRP A 288 -13.94 -35.80 24.07
C TRP A 288 -14.79 -36.63 25.03
N VAL A 289 -14.57 -37.94 25.10
CA VAL A 289 -15.30 -38.84 26.04
C VAL A 289 -14.99 -38.45 27.49
N LYS A 290 -13.72 -38.23 27.84
CA LYS A 290 -13.29 -37.79 29.17
C LYS A 290 -13.89 -36.40 29.51
N PHE A 291 -13.86 -35.47 28.58
CA PHE A 291 -14.48 -34.14 28.74
C PHE A 291 -15.96 -34.21 28.97
N ALA A 292 -16.69 -35.02 28.18
CA ALA A 292 -18.13 -35.17 28.30
C ALA A 292 -18.57 -35.88 29.61
N GLN A 293 -17.71 -36.69 30.21
CA GLN A 293 -17.93 -37.37 31.48
C GLN A 293 -17.50 -36.52 32.71
N HIS A 294 -16.83 -35.40 32.51
CA HIS A 294 -16.34 -34.60 33.61
C HIS A 294 -17.51 -34.00 34.41
N GLU A 295 -17.45 -34.08 35.73
CA GLU A 295 -18.54 -33.66 36.66
C GLU A 295 -19.04 -32.24 36.40
N HIS A 296 -18.15 -31.29 36.14
CA HIS A 296 -18.55 -29.90 35.83
C HIS A 296 -19.38 -29.78 34.55
N ILE A 297 -19.13 -30.62 33.54
CA ILE A 297 -19.88 -30.61 32.28
C ILE A 297 -21.25 -31.24 32.45
N GLN A 298 -21.36 -32.29 33.26
CA GLN A 298 -22.62 -32.92 33.63
C GLN A 298 -23.51 -31.94 34.40
N ALA A 299 -22.94 -31.18 35.33
CA ALA A 299 -23.68 -30.16 36.10
C ALA A 299 -24.27 -29.06 35.21
N VAL A 300 -23.49 -28.56 34.21
CA VAL A 300 -23.96 -27.51 33.27
C VAL A 300 -25.07 -28.02 32.35
N ARG A 301 -25.02 -29.29 31.91
CA ARG A 301 -26.08 -29.91 31.10
C ARG A 301 -27.39 -30.14 31.87
N GLY A 302 -27.29 -30.40 33.18
CA GLY A 302 -28.46 -30.56 34.04
C GLY A 302 -29.26 -29.26 34.31
N CYS A 303 -28.62 -28.10 34.22
CA CYS A 303 -29.27 -26.79 34.41
C CYS A 303 -30.08 -26.30 33.20
N HIS A 304 -30.04 -26.93 32.04
CA HIS A 304 -30.77 -26.52 30.83
C HIS A 304 -31.94 -27.45 30.47
N SER A 305 -32.35 -28.33 31.40
CA SER A 305 -33.47 -29.28 31.23
C SER A 305 -34.64 -29.01 32.20
N GLU A 306 -34.73 -27.81 32.80
CA GLU A 306 -35.92 -27.36 33.56
C GLU A 306 -36.62 -26.19 32.83
#